data_0aeba617150415c6881da9ce52f4c808
#
_entry.id   0aeba617150415c6881da9ce52f4c808
#
_cell.length_a   1.000
_cell.length_b   1.000
_cell.length_c   1.000
_cell.angle_alpha   90.00
_cell.angle_beta   90.00
_cell.angle_gamma   90.00
#
_symmetry.space_group_name_H-M   'P 1'
#
loop_
_entity.id
_entity.type
_entity.pdbx_description
1 polymer ?
#
loop_
_entity_poly.entity_id
_entity_poly.type
_entity_poly.pdbx_seq_one_letter_code
_entity_poly.pdbx_strand_id
1 'polypeptide(L)'
;MTANPYPSPDGEALRYQTAGLLQHTYRWVRAASEVTPAVTRAAPALTVAVQLYDAGQYPAALRQLSGVVAMLHQARQAYPALPPL
;
A
#
# COMPACT_ATOMS: atom_id res chain seq x y z
N MET A 1 12.07 -26.17 23.88
CA MET A 1 12.58 -25.34 22.83
C MET A 1 12.71 -23.89 23.29
N THR A 2 13.79 -23.27 23.01
CA THR A 2 14.01 -21.89 23.34
C THR A 2 13.17 -20.97 22.48
N ALA A 3 12.47 -20.05 23.10
CA ALA A 3 11.84 -19.00 22.34
C ALA A 3 12.91 -18.17 21.64
N ASN A 4 12.69 -17.88 20.39
CA ASN A 4 13.57 -16.98 19.67
C ASN A 4 13.42 -15.58 20.24
N PRO A 5 14.47 -14.99 20.84
CA PRO A 5 14.38 -13.63 21.39
C PRO A 5 14.29 -12.56 20.35
N TYR A 6 14.55 -12.89 19.11
CA TYR A 6 14.49 -11.95 17.98
C TYR A 6 13.18 -12.11 17.24
N PRO A 7 12.61 -11.03 16.72
CA PRO A 7 11.45 -11.15 15.83
C PRO A 7 11.81 -12.04 14.65
N SER A 8 10.80 -12.75 14.14
CA SER A 8 11.00 -13.57 12.96
C SER A 8 11.54 -12.69 11.82
N PRO A 9 12.64 -13.10 11.14
CA PRO A 9 13.13 -12.34 10.00
C PRO A 9 12.06 -12.13 8.93
N ASP A 10 11.20 -13.11 8.73
CA ASP A 10 10.10 -13.02 7.76
C ASP A 10 9.07 -11.96 8.17
N GLY A 11 8.73 -11.90 9.47
CA GLY A 11 7.79 -10.92 9.98
C GLY A 11 8.35 -9.51 9.90
N GLU A 12 9.64 -9.33 10.19
CA GLU A 12 10.29 -8.03 10.11
C GLU A 12 10.45 -7.59 8.65
N ALA A 13 10.86 -8.49 7.76
CA ALA A 13 10.95 -8.21 6.34
C ALA A 13 9.59 -7.81 5.78
N LEU A 14 8.53 -8.51 6.16
CA LEU A 14 7.17 -8.20 5.73
C LEU A 14 6.73 -6.81 6.22
N ARG A 15 7.08 -6.46 7.45
CA ARG A 15 6.79 -5.14 8.01
C ARG A 15 7.43 -4.03 7.18
N TYR A 16 8.73 -4.14 6.89
CA TYR A 16 9.45 -3.14 6.11
C TYR A 16 8.95 -3.08 4.67
N GLN A 17 8.69 -4.22 4.08
CA GLN A 17 8.16 -4.31 2.72
C GLN A 17 6.79 -3.62 2.63
N THR A 18 5.92 -3.88 3.59
CA THR A 18 4.59 -3.30 3.65
C THR A 18 4.67 -1.79 3.86
N ALA A 19 5.54 -1.33 4.77
CA ALA A 19 5.74 0.09 5.00
C ALA A 19 6.24 0.81 3.75
N GLY A 20 7.20 0.23 3.05
CA GLY A 20 7.73 0.81 1.81
C GLY A 20 6.66 0.91 0.73
N LEU A 21 5.85 -0.12 0.58
CA LEU A 21 4.77 -0.12 -0.39
C LEU A 21 3.68 0.90 -0.03
N LEU A 22 3.33 1.02 1.25
CA LEU A 22 2.40 2.03 1.74
C LEU A 22 2.88 3.45 1.38
N GLN A 23 4.14 3.75 1.68
CA GLN A 23 4.71 5.06 1.40
C GLN A 23 4.74 5.35 -0.09
N HIS A 24 5.16 4.37 -0.89
CA HIS A 24 5.21 4.50 -2.34
C HIS A 24 3.80 4.75 -2.91
N THR A 25 2.82 3.98 -2.48
CA THR A 25 1.44 4.10 -2.95
C THR A 25 0.84 5.44 -2.54
N TYR A 26 1.07 5.86 -1.32
CA TYR A 26 0.58 7.15 -0.82
C TYR A 26 1.14 8.32 -1.63
N ARG A 27 2.45 8.33 -1.87
CA ARG A 27 3.10 9.38 -2.66
C ARG A 27 2.57 9.40 -4.09
N TRP A 28 2.37 8.21 -4.65
CA TRP A 28 1.82 8.10 -6.00
C TRP A 28 0.41 8.67 -6.07
N VAL A 29 -0.45 8.33 -5.11
CA VAL A 29 -1.83 8.85 -5.07
C VAL A 29 -1.84 10.36 -4.93
N ARG A 30 -0.97 10.93 -4.11
CA ARG A 30 -0.87 12.38 -3.96
C ARG A 30 -0.48 13.05 -5.27
N ALA A 31 0.54 12.53 -5.94
CA ALA A 31 1.00 13.08 -7.21
C ALA A 31 -0.07 12.92 -8.30
N ALA A 32 -0.70 11.76 -8.36
CA ALA A 32 -1.70 11.45 -9.36
C ALA A 32 -2.99 12.26 -9.17
N SER A 33 -3.34 12.61 -7.95
CA SER A 33 -4.55 13.40 -7.66
C SER A 33 -4.47 14.81 -8.25
N GLU A 34 -3.27 15.29 -8.52
CA GLU A 34 -3.07 16.58 -9.22
C GLU A 34 -3.40 16.46 -10.71
N VAL A 35 -3.28 15.25 -11.27
CA VAL A 35 -3.61 14.98 -12.67
C VAL A 35 -5.11 14.70 -12.81
N THR A 36 -5.65 13.84 -11.96
CA THR A 36 -7.08 13.54 -11.95
C THR A 36 -7.58 13.24 -10.54
N PRO A 37 -8.69 13.87 -10.11
CA PRO A 37 -9.30 13.56 -8.82
C PRO A 37 -9.84 12.13 -8.73
N ALA A 38 -10.00 11.44 -9.84
CA ALA A 38 -10.55 10.07 -9.84
C ALA A 38 -9.71 9.10 -9.00
N VAL A 39 -8.39 9.34 -8.88
CA VAL A 39 -7.52 8.48 -8.06
C VAL A 39 -7.83 8.60 -6.58
N THR A 40 -8.48 9.67 -6.11
CA THR A 40 -8.84 9.82 -4.71
C THR A 40 -9.87 8.79 -4.25
N ARG A 41 -10.53 8.10 -5.17
CA ARG A 41 -11.44 6.99 -4.84
C ARG A 41 -10.69 5.83 -4.17
N ALA A 42 -9.39 5.72 -4.36
CA ALA A 42 -8.55 4.73 -3.70
C ALA A 42 -8.22 5.10 -2.25
N ALA A 43 -8.42 6.35 -1.85
CA ALA A 43 -8.03 6.83 -0.52
C ALA A 43 -8.69 6.05 0.63
N PRO A 44 -9.99 5.73 0.62
CA PRO A 44 -10.57 4.94 1.69
C PRO A 44 -9.94 3.55 1.83
N ALA A 45 -9.66 2.88 0.71
CA ALA A 45 -9.02 1.57 0.71
C ALA A 45 -7.58 1.66 1.22
N LEU A 46 -6.86 2.73 0.87
CA LEU A 46 -5.52 2.97 1.37
C LEU A 46 -5.53 3.23 2.88
N THR A 47 -6.52 3.97 3.39
CA THR A 47 -6.70 4.20 4.82
C THR A 47 -6.89 2.88 5.57
N VAL A 48 -7.67 1.95 5.03
CA VAL A 48 -7.84 0.62 5.62
C VAL A 48 -6.50 -0.11 5.70
N ALA A 49 -5.68 -0.03 4.66
CA ALA A 49 -4.34 -0.63 4.67
C ALA A 49 -3.46 -0.05 5.77
N VAL A 50 -3.51 1.27 5.98
CA VAL A 50 -2.77 1.94 7.06
C VAL A 50 -3.25 1.44 8.43
N GLN A 51 -4.55 1.33 8.63
CA GLN A 51 -5.13 0.83 9.88
C GLN A 51 -4.69 -0.59 10.17
N LEU A 52 -4.67 -1.46 9.15
CA LEU A 52 -4.20 -2.84 9.29
C LEU A 52 -2.71 -2.87 9.64
N TYR A 53 -1.91 -2.03 9.01
CA TYR A 53 -0.49 -1.91 9.30
C TYR A 53 -0.27 -1.47 10.75
N ASP A 54 -0.97 -0.44 11.21
CA ASP A 54 -0.85 0.07 12.57
C ASP A 54 -1.28 -0.96 13.62
N ALA A 55 -2.22 -1.84 13.25
CA ALA A 55 -2.63 -2.94 14.10
C ALA A 55 -1.67 -4.14 14.09
N GLY A 56 -0.57 -4.05 13.36
CA GLY A 56 0.40 -5.13 13.24
C GLY A 56 -0.03 -6.25 12.31
N GLN A 57 -1.10 -6.05 11.54
CA GLN A 57 -1.63 -7.06 10.63
C GLN A 57 -1.03 -6.90 9.24
N TYR A 58 0.26 -7.17 9.12
CA TYR A 58 1.02 -6.90 7.91
C TYR A 58 0.56 -7.73 6.70
N PRO A 59 0.26 -9.03 6.81
CA PRO A 59 -0.25 -9.78 5.66
C PRO A 59 -1.58 -9.23 5.14
N ALA A 60 -2.48 -8.84 6.06
CA ALA A 60 -3.76 -8.26 5.68
C ALA A 60 -3.58 -6.88 5.05
N ALA A 61 -2.67 -6.07 5.60
CA ALA A 61 -2.32 -4.76 5.04
C ALA A 61 -1.76 -4.91 3.62
N LEU A 62 -0.89 -5.89 3.40
CA LEU A 62 -0.31 -6.13 2.09
C LEU A 62 -1.36 -6.56 1.07
N ARG A 63 -2.30 -7.42 1.45
CA ARG A 63 -3.42 -7.81 0.59
C ARG A 63 -4.29 -6.61 0.22
N GLN A 64 -4.58 -5.76 1.20
CA GLN A 64 -5.34 -4.53 0.97
C GLN A 64 -4.61 -3.60 0.01
N LEU A 65 -3.29 -3.44 0.19
CA LEU A 65 -2.45 -2.65 -0.71
C LEU A 65 -2.43 -3.21 -2.12
N SER A 66 -2.38 -4.53 -2.28
CA SER A 66 -2.42 -5.16 -3.60
C SER A 66 -3.70 -4.80 -4.35
N GLY A 67 -4.83 -4.76 -3.64
CA GLY A 67 -6.10 -4.32 -4.21
C GLY A 67 -6.07 -2.85 -4.61
N VAL A 68 -5.48 -1.99 -3.79
CA VAL A 68 -5.31 -0.57 -4.11
C VAL A 68 -4.44 -0.40 -5.34
N VAL A 69 -3.30 -1.08 -5.41
CA VAL A 69 -2.40 -1.01 -6.57
C VAL A 69 -3.11 -1.45 -7.84
N ALA A 70 -3.92 -2.51 -7.77
CA ALA A 70 -4.71 -2.96 -8.92
C ALA A 70 -5.68 -1.88 -9.40
N MET A 71 -6.36 -1.18 -8.48
CA MET A 71 -7.23 -0.06 -8.82
C MET A 71 -6.45 1.06 -9.51
N LEU A 72 -5.25 1.36 -9.03
CA LEU A 72 -4.41 2.41 -9.59
C LEU A 72 -3.88 2.05 -10.98
N HIS A 73 -3.57 0.79 -11.22
CA HIS A 73 -3.22 0.32 -12.56
C HIS A 73 -4.38 0.50 -13.54
N GLN A 74 -5.60 0.22 -13.12
CA GLN A 74 -6.79 0.48 -13.95
C GLN A 74 -6.96 1.96 -14.22
N ALA A 75 -6.72 2.82 -13.23
CA ALA A 75 -6.79 4.26 -13.40
C ALA A 75 -5.77 4.75 -14.44
N ARG A 76 -4.57 4.18 -14.46
CA ARG A 76 -3.56 4.51 -15.47
C ARG A 76 -3.99 4.14 -16.88
N GLN A 77 -4.73 3.05 -17.05
CA GLN A 77 -5.27 2.68 -18.36
C GLN A 77 -6.29 3.69 -18.85
N ALA A 78 -7.11 4.23 -17.94
CA ALA A 78 -8.09 5.25 -18.29
C ALA A 78 -7.45 6.64 -18.46
N TYR A 79 -6.36 6.92 -17.74
CA TYR A 79 -5.67 8.20 -17.73
C TYR A 79 -4.18 7.99 -18.00
N PRO A 80 -3.75 7.86 -19.28
CA PRO A 80 -2.35 7.56 -19.61
C PRO A 80 -1.36 8.62 -19.16
N ALA A 81 -1.82 9.85 -18.85
CA ALA A 81 -0.97 10.91 -18.33
C ALA A 81 -0.49 10.69 -16.90
N LEU A 82 -1.07 9.71 -16.18
CA LEU A 82 -0.64 9.38 -14.84
C LEU A 82 0.78 8.83 -14.83
N PRO A 83 1.58 9.13 -13.77
CA PRO A 83 2.94 8.61 -13.69
C PRO A 83 2.95 7.07 -13.55
N PRO A 84 4.05 6.40 -13.89
CA PRO A 84 4.18 4.96 -13.66
C PRO A 84 4.18 4.64 -12.17
N LEU A 85 3.63 3.50 -11.85
CA LEU A 85 3.62 3.00 -10.47
C LEU A 85 4.96 2.40 -10.04
#